data_e9acaca2be8d8c0ab4ad603bac656b12
#
_entry.id   e9acaca2be8d8c0ab4ad603bac656b12
#
_cell.length_a   1.000
_cell.length_b   1.000
_cell.length_c   1.000
_cell.angle_alpha   90.00
_cell.angle_beta   90.00
_cell.angle_gamma   90.00
#
_symmetry.space_group_name_H-M   'P 1'
#
loop_
_entity.id
_entity.type
_entity.pdbx_description
1 polymer ?
#
loop_
_entity_poly.entity_id
_entity_poly.type
_entity_poly.pdbx_seq_one_letter_code
_entity_poly.pdbx_strand_id
1 'polypeptide(L)'
;MTGIRFPLAVAIIALLSVPIAAQTVVRVGGNVRAPRQVKRVDPVYPEEAKKAGVSGVVILDATIGTEGSVVKAVVLRSIPMLDRAALDAVYQWEYEPTLLNGEPVEVVMTVTVNFTLK
;
A
#
# COMPACT_ATOMS: atom_id res chain seq x y z
N MET A 1 2.86 59.69 16.17
CA MET A 1 2.17 58.59 16.72
C MET A 1 1.96 57.50 15.75
N THR A 2 2.80 56.63 15.83
CA THR A 2 2.90 55.58 14.89
C THR A 2 2.24 54.34 15.45
N GLY A 3 1.01 54.12 15.03
CA GLY A 3 0.41 52.82 15.22
C GLY A 3 1.19 51.80 14.44
N ILE A 4 1.85 50.92 15.13
CA ILE A 4 2.43 49.75 14.48
C ILE A 4 1.27 48.86 14.07
N ARG A 5 0.90 48.97 12.82
CA ARG A 5 -0.03 48.01 12.25
C ARG A 5 0.78 46.82 11.83
N PHE A 6 0.70 45.76 12.61
CA PHE A 6 1.07 44.47 12.11
C PHE A 6 0.02 44.09 11.06
N PRO A 7 0.43 43.85 9.80
CA PRO A 7 -0.48 43.17 8.93
C PRO A 7 -0.81 41.87 9.63
N LEU A 8 -2.04 41.68 9.98
CA LEU A 8 -2.55 40.36 10.26
C LEU A 8 -2.25 39.56 9.00
N ALA A 9 -1.10 38.94 9.03
CA ALA A 9 -0.88 37.83 8.13
C ALA A 9 -1.91 36.81 8.55
N VAL A 10 -3.07 36.89 7.96
CA VAL A 10 -3.98 35.78 7.96
C VAL A 10 -3.25 34.70 7.18
N ALA A 11 -2.50 33.90 7.89
CA ALA A 11 -2.06 32.65 7.34
C ALA A 11 -3.36 31.90 7.05
N ILE A 12 -3.81 32.01 5.83
CA ILE A 12 -4.80 31.09 5.33
C ILE A 12 -4.07 29.76 5.29
N ILE A 13 -4.12 29.05 6.40
CA ILE A 13 -3.80 27.64 6.39
C ILE A 13 -4.91 27.04 5.53
N ALA A 14 -4.59 26.81 4.28
CA ALA A 14 -5.41 25.95 3.47
C ALA A 14 -5.36 24.58 4.12
N LEU A 15 -6.27 24.34 5.04
CA LEU A 15 -6.54 23.02 5.56
C LEU A 15 -7.03 22.21 4.36
N LEU A 16 -6.10 21.47 3.76
CA LEU A 16 -6.46 20.39 2.87
C LEU A 16 -7.21 19.38 3.75
N SER A 17 -8.52 19.53 3.81
CA SER A 17 -9.33 18.57 4.52
C SER A 17 -9.36 17.28 3.72
N VAL A 18 -8.57 16.31 4.17
CA VAL A 18 -8.68 14.94 3.65
C VAL A 18 -10.01 14.39 4.16
N PRO A 19 -10.85 13.82 3.29
CA PRO A 19 -12.09 13.18 3.73
C PRO A 19 -11.79 12.14 4.81
N ILE A 20 -12.63 12.09 5.83
CA ILE A 20 -12.44 11.14 6.95
C ILE A 20 -12.35 9.70 6.44
N ALA A 21 -13.14 9.33 5.44
CA ALA A 21 -13.10 8.00 4.84
C ALA A 21 -11.74 7.65 4.25
N ALA A 22 -11.05 8.63 3.63
CA ALA A 22 -9.71 8.43 3.07
C ALA A 22 -8.63 8.31 4.15
N GLN A 23 -8.92 8.76 5.39
CA GLN A 23 -8.01 8.65 6.53
C GLN A 23 -8.24 7.35 7.31
N THR A 24 -9.34 6.67 7.05
CA THR A 24 -9.69 5.42 7.73
C THR A 24 -8.94 4.27 7.07
N VAL A 25 -8.17 3.54 7.86
CA VAL A 25 -7.48 2.33 7.42
C VAL A 25 -8.11 1.15 8.12
N VAL A 26 -8.64 0.20 7.34
CA VAL A 26 -9.24 -1.01 7.87
C VAL A 26 -8.42 -2.22 7.47
N ARG A 27 -8.30 -3.16 8.39
CA ARG A 27 -7.63 -4.43 8.11
C ARG A 27 -8.65 -5.44 7.57
N VAL A 28 -8.27 -6.16 6.52
CA VAL A 28 -9.07 -7.27 6.00
C VAL A 28 -9.15 -8.38 7.04
N GLY A 29 -10.35 -8.88 7.25
CA GLY A 29 -10.66 -9.92 8.22
C GLY A 29 -11.99 -9.63 8.91
N GLY A 30 -12.56 -10.62 9.61
CA GLY A 30 -13.86 -10.46 10.23
C GLY A 30 -14.94 -10.08 9.21
N ASN A 31 -15.55 -8.91 9.40
CA ASN A 31 -16.60 -8.41 8.50
C ASN A 31 -16.04 -7.66 7.27
N VAL A 32 -14.75 -7.46 7.18
CA VAL A 32 -14.12 -6.76 6.05
C VAL A 32 -13.59 -7.78 5.07
N ARG A 33 -14.17 -7.81 3.88
CA ARG A 33 -13.74 -8.70 2.82
C ARG A 33 -12.50 -8.15 2.11
N ALA A 34 -11.63 -9.06 1.67
CA ALA A 34 -10.53 -8.70 0.81
C ALA A 34 -11.08 -8.11 -0.50
N PRO A 35 -10.56 -6.97 -0.98
CA PRO A 35 -10.97 -6.43 -2.25
C PRO A 35 -10.55 -7.36 -3.39
N ARG A 36 -11.33 -7.35 -4.46
CA ARG A 36 -11.01 -8.15 -5.65
C ARG A 36 -9.80 -7.56 -6.37
N GLN A 37 -8.83 -8.42 -6.67
CA GLN A 37 -7.66 -8.02 -7.44
C GLN A 37 -8.02 -7.90 -8.93
N VAL A 38 -7.75 -6.73 -9.52
CA VAL A 38 -8.04 -6.47 -10.94
C VAL A 38 -6.79 -6.51 -11.81
N LYS A 39 -5.62 -6.35 -11.22
CA LYS A 39 -4.34 -6.46 -11.92
C LYS A 39 -3.32 -7.13 -11.02
N ARG A 40 -2.68 -8.16 -11.54
CA ARG A 40 -1.58 -8.85 -10.87
C ARG A 40 -0.35 -8.83 -11.78
N VAL A 41 0.79 -8.49 -11.19
CA VAL A 41 2.09 -8.52 -11.86
C VAL A 41 2.93 -9.58 -11.18
N ASP A 42 3.43 -10.53 -11.96
CA ASP A 42 4.32 -11.56 -11.42
C ASP A 42 5.68 -10.94 -11.08
N PRO A 43 6.33 -11.39 -10.00
CA PRO A 43 7.65 -10.91 -9.67
C PRO A 43 8.69 -11.38 -10.69
N VAL A 44 9.69 -10.53 -10.92
CA VAL A 44 10.86 -10.91 -11.71
C VAL A 44 11.83 -11.65 -10.80
N TYR A 45 12.12 -12.89 -11.12
CA TYR A 45 13.04 -13.70 -10.31
C TYR A 45 14.46 -13.15 -10.46
N PRO A 46 15.12 -12.71 -9.38
CA PRO A 46 16.48 -12.20 -9.47
C PRO A 46 17.47 -13.28 -9.91
N GLU A 47 18.35 -12.95 -10.84
CA GLU A 47 19.35 -13.90 -11.35
C GLU A 47 20.25 -14.46 -10.25
N GLU A 48 20.64 -13.61 -9.32
CA GLU A 48 21.47 -14.03 -8.18
C GLU A 48 20.77 -15.07 -7.29
N ALA A 49 19.47 -14.88 -7.09
CA ALA A 49 18.67 -15.84 -6.31
C ALA A 49 18.51 -17.17 -7.06
N LYS A 50 18.32 -17.12 -8.38
CA LYS A 50 18.28 -18.33 -9.20
C LYS A 50 19.58 -19.13 -9.11
N LYS A 51 20.71 -18.43 -9.25
CA LYS A 51 22.04 -19.05 -9.18
C LYS A 51 22.33 -19.68 -7.81
N ALA A 52 21.84 -19.02 -6.76
CA ALA A 52 22.01 -19.50 -5.39
C ALA A 52 20.98 -20.55 -4.99
N GLY A 53 19.99 -20.85 -5.86
CA GLY A 53 18.94 -21.81 -5.56
C GLY A 53 17.98 -21.33 -4.49
N VAL A 54 17.82 -20.02 -4.34
CA VAL A 54 16.95 -19.42 -3.33
C VAL A 54 15.52 -19.34 -3.86
N SER A 55 14.58 -19.95 -3.14
CA SER A 55 13.15 -19.93 -3.44
C SER A 55 12.36 -19.80 -2.14
N GLY A 56 11.07 -19.61 -2.26
CA GLY A 56 10.19 -19.56 -1.12
C GLY A 56 9.08 -18.52 -1.27
N VAL A 57 8.49 -18.17 -0.14
CA VAL A 57 7.36 -17.26 -0.08
C VAL A 57 7.75 -16.01 0.72
N VAL A 58 7.57 -14.84 0.11
CA VAL A 58 7.68 -13.56 0.80
C VAL A 58 6.28 -13.14 1.21
N ILE A 59 6.09 -12.81 2.48
CA ILE A 59 4.80 -12.37 3.03
C ILE A 59 4.90 -10.89 3.34
N LEU A 60 3.90 -10.14 2.88
CA LEU A 60 3.86 -8.69 3.04
C LEU A 60 2.50 -8.24 3.54
N ASP A 61 2.48 -7.15 4.30
CA ASP A 61 1.26 -6.37 4.52
C ASP A 61 1.21 -5.29 3.45
N ALA A 62 0.18 -5.30 2.64
CA ALA A 62 -0.05 -4.31 1.61
C ALA A 62 -1.17 -3.37 2.05
N THR A 63 -0.94 -2.08 1.94
CA THR A 63 -1.97 -1.06 2.14
C THR A 63 -2.48 -0.67 0.76
N ILE A 64 -3.77 -0.90 0.55
CA ILE A 64 -4.46 -0.58 -0.69
C ILE A 64 -5.17 0.75 -0.49
N GLY A 65 -4.84 1.73 -1.31
CA GLY A 65 -5.42 3.06 -1.23
C GLY A 65 -6.87 3.11 -1.68
N THR A 66 -7.48 4.26 -1.51
CA THR A 66 -8.89 4.48 -1.85
C THR A 66 -9.21 4.28 -3.33
N GLU A 67 -8.22 4.34 -4.20
CA GLU A 67 -8.37 4.10 -5.64
C GLU A 67 -8.08 2.66 -6.06
N GLY A 68 -7.66 1.81 -5.11
CA GLY A 68 -7.36 0.40 -5.37
C GLY A 68 -5.89 0.11 -5.68
N SER A 69 -5.03 1.11 -5.73
CA SER A 69 -3.60 0.90 -5.92
C SER A 69 -2.89 0.61 -4.59
N VAL A 70 -1.80 -0.14 -4.64
CA VAL A 70 -0.98 -0.41 -3.45
C VAL A 70 -0.14 0.84 -3.16
N VAL A 71 -0.37 1.45 -2.00
CA VAL A 71 0.31 2.69 -1.59
C VAL A 71 1.43 2.44 -0.59
N LYS A 72 1.43 1.27 0.03
CA LYS A 72 2.45 0.88 1.00
C LYS A 72 2.54 -0.64 1.05
N ALA A 73 3.75 -1.16 1.21
CA ALA A 73 3.96 -2.59 1.44
C ALA A 73 5.08 -2.78 2.44
N VAL A 74 4.86 -3.63 3.43
CA VAL A 74 5.82 -3.95 4.49
C VAL A 74 6.07 -5.44 4.48
N VAL A 75 7.34 -5.85 4.41
CA VAL A 75 7.71 -7.26 4.43
C VAL A 75 7.56 -7.80 5.85
N LEU A 76 6.73 -8.84 6.01
CA LEU A 76 6.52 -9.52 7.29
C LEU A 76 7.41 -10.76 7.41
N ARG A 77 7.52 -11.52 6.33
CA ARG A 77 8.41 -12.67 6.24
C ARG A 77 9.38 -12.44 5.10
N SER A 78 10.64 -12.22 5.47
CA SER A 78 11.70 -11.81 4.56
C SER A 78 12.48 -13.01 4.00
N ILE A 79 12.78 -12.92 2.71
CA ILE A 79 13.83 -13.68 2.06
C ILE A 79 14.70 -12.63 1.38
N PRO A 80 15.82 -12.23 1.98
CA PRO A 80 16.56 -11.02 1.55
C PRO A 80 16.85 -10.93 0.06
N MET A 81 17.20 -12.02 -0.59
CA MET A 81 17.47 -12.02 -2.03
C MET A 81 16.22 -11.86 -2.90
N LEU A 82 15.03 -12.03 -2.32
CA LEU A 82 13.75 -11.98 -3.05
C LEU A 82 12.87 -10.78 -2.66
N ASP A 83 13.16 -10.13 -1.53
CA ASP A 83 12.30 -9.07 -0.98
C ASP A 83 12.07 -7.93 -1.97
N ARG A 84 13.12 -7.47 -2.63
CA ARG A 84 13.02 -6.36 -3.57
C ARG A 84 12.13 -6.71 -4.75
N ALA A 85 12.28 -7.90 -5.30
CA ALA A 85 11.46 -8.38 -6.41
C ALA A 85 9.99 -8.53 -6.00
N ALA A 86 9.74 -8.99 -4.76
CA ALA A 86 8.39 -9.09 -4.22
C ALA A 86 7.76 -7.71 -4.06
N LEU A 87 8.46 -6.75 -3.50
CA LEU A 87 7.99 -5.37 -3.35
C LEU A 87 7.68 -4.74 -4.69
N ASP A 88 8.59 -4.84 -5.65
CA ASP A 88 8.40 -4.27 -6.98
C ASP A 88 7.16 -4.83 -7.69
N ALA A 89 6.88 -6.11 -7.51
CA ALA A 89 5.68 -6.72 -8.06
C ALA A 89 4.41 -6.23 -7.36
N VAL A 90 4.40 -6.25 -6.03
CA VAL A 90 3.22 -5.88 -5.23
C VAL A 90 2.81 -4.43 -5.45
N TYR A 91 3.75 -3.52 -5.60
CA TYR A 91 3.42 -2.10 -5.87
C TYR A 91 2.74 -1.88 -7.22
N GLN A 92 2.78 -2.85 -8.11
CA GLN A 92 2.12 -2.79 -9.41
C GLN A 92 0.75 -3.48 -9.42
N TRP A 93 0.37 -4.13 -8.33
CA TRP A 93 -0.92 -4.77 -8.21
C TRP A 93 -2.02 -3.72 -8.05
N GLU A 94 -3.20 -4.01 -8.58
CA GLU A 94 -4.36 -3.16 -8.48
C GLU A 94 -5.58 -3.96 -8.02
N TYR A 95 -6.40 -3.32 -7.25
CA TYR A 95 -7.60 -3.89 -6.65
C TYR A 95 -8.80 -3.00 -6.89
N GLU A 96 -9.99 -3.54 -6.74
CA GLU A 96 -11.20 -2.73 -6.65
C GLU A 96 -11.18 -1.95 -5.34
N PRO A 97 -11.64 -0.68 -5.35
CA PRO A 97 -11.75 0.10 -4.11
C PRO A 97 -12.64 -0.62 -3.09
N THR A 98 -12.25 -0.56 -1.82
CA THR A 98 -13.08 -1.04 -0.72
C THR A 98 -13.95 0.09 -0.22
N LEU A 99 -15.25 -0.15 -0.14
CA LEU A 99 -16.22 0.82 0.36
C LEU A 99 -16.64 0.44 1.78
N LEU A 100 -16.66 1.43 2.66
CA LEU A 100 -17.22 1.31 4.00
C LEU A 100 -18.33 2.36 4.10
N ASN A 101 -19.57 1.91 4.29
CA ASN A 101 -20.74 2.77 4.28
C ASN A 101 -20.83 3.67 3.03
N GLY A 102 -20.46 3.12 1.87
CA GLY A 102 -20.47 3.82 0.58
C GLY A 102 -19.27 4.70 0.32
N GLU A 103 -18.32 4.79 1.22
CA GLU A 103 -17.12 5.63 1.10
C GLU A 103 -15.87 4.78 0.87
N PRO A 104 -15.01 5.15 -0.09
CA PRO A 104 -13.74 4.44 -0.30
C PRO A 104 -12.83 4.60 0.92
N VAL A 105 -12.25 3.49 1.38
CA VAL A 105 -11.31 3.47 2.51
C VAL A 105 -10.03 2.75 2.14
N GLU A 106 -8.95 3.06 2.85
CA GLU A 106 -7.71 2.31 2.73
C GLU A 106 -7.85 0.97 3.45
N VAL A 107 -7.26 -0.07 2.88
CA VAL A 107 -7.33 -1.42 3.40
C VAL A 107 -5.93 -2.00 3.55
N VAL A 108 -5.65 -2.58 4.71
CA VAL A 108 -4.42 -3.35 4.92
C VAL A 108 -4.75 -4.83 4.83
N MET A 109 -4.03 -5.54 3.98
CA MET A 109 -4.20 -6.99 3.86
C MET A 109 -2.85 -7.68 3.71
N THR A 110 -2.78 -8.90 4.20
CA THR A 110 -1.59 -9.74 4.04
C THR A 110 -1.61 -10.38 2.66
N VAL A 111 -0.53 -10.21 1.91
CA VAL A 111 -0.36 -10.82 0.59
C VAL A 111 0.88 -11.69 0.58
N THR A 112 0.90 -12.68 -0.30
CA THR A 112 2.04 -13.57 -0.47
C THR A 112 2.55 -13.52 -1.89
N VAL A 113 3.88 -13.59 -2.03
CA VAL A 113 4.54 -13.68 -3.33
C VAL A 113 5.38 -14.95 -3.35
N ASN A 114 5.05 -15.84 -4.26
CA ASN A 114 5.72 -17.13 -4.37
C ASN A 114 6.84 -17.08 -5.41
N PHE A 115 8.00 -17.57 -5.02
CA PHE A 115 9.14 -17.73 -5.89
C PHE A 115 9.47 -19.22 -6.00
N THR A 116 9.22 -19.79 -7.15
CA THR A 116 9.44 -21.22 -7.39
C THR A 116 10.48 -21.40 -8.49
N LEU A 117 11.49 -22.20 -8.20
CA LEU A 117 12.48 -22.60 -9.19
C LEU A 117 11.94 -23.77 -10.01
N LYS A 118 12.11 -23.65 -11.32
CA LYS A 118 11.75 -24.73 -12.25
C LYS A 118 12.95 -25.59 -12.56
#